data_73fa98f8d6f94b2aedf4957b2cbdd67f
#
_entry.id   73fa98f8d6f94b2aedf4957b2cbdd67f
#
_cell.length_a   1.000
_cell.length_b   1.000
_cell.length_c   1.000
_cell.angle_alpha   90.00
_cell.angle_beta   90.00
_cell.angle_gamma   90.00
#
_symmetry.space_group_name_H-M   'P 1'
#
loop_
_entity.id
_entity.type
_entity.pdbx_description
1 polymer ?
#
loop_
_entity_poly.entity_id
_entity_poly.type
_entity_poly.pdbx_seq_one_letter_code
_entity_poly.pdbx_strand_id
1 'polypeptide(L)'
;FIREELAPLGVNTLVLRVDWGYEFETHPELVSDNPLTKKDIKTLVRACKELNINLIPQINLLGHQSWETEPGKLLEVYPQFDETPWVQMPEEYKWPNDDGLYCKSYCPLHPEVHDVLFDVVGELIDVFEANAFHAGMDEVFYIGDSKCPRCSGKDNAELFAGEVNLLRNFLASKGCRLWIWGDRLIDGKTTGYGMWEASMNNTHRAIDLIYKDVLICDWHYERPDLSPVMFALKGFTVLTCPWRTPEVALRQLENTRIFISSATEATKERYAGLLQTEWADAEKFVNDFMEIKNNGGAAKGKEQTAANTFYLLTKKIADK
;
A
#
# COMPACT_ATOMS: atom_id res chain seq x y z
N PHE A 1 -17.76 11.18 9.27
CA PHE A 1 -16.53 10.75 9.90
C PHE A 1 -15.34 11.65 9.52
N ILE A 2 -15.06 11.87 8.21
CA ILE A 2 -13.93 12.72 7.77
C ILE A 2 -13.99 14.11 8.40
N ARG A 3 -15.15 14.77 8.38
CA ARG A 3 -15.36 16.13 8.92
C ARG A 3 -15.33 16.19 10.44
N GLU A 4 -15.97 15.21 11.07
CA GLU A 4 -16.25 15.27 12.52
C GLU A 4 -15.17 14.59 13.36
N GLU A 5 -14.40 13.67 12.75
CA GLU A 5 -13.39 12.90 13.45
C GLU A 5 -11.98 13.09 12.88
N LEU A 6 -11.75 12.74 11.61
CA LEU A 6 -10.38 12.74 11.07
C LEU A 6 -9.74 14.13 11.07
N ALA A 7 -10.45 15.13 10.58
CA ALA A 7 -9.91 16.50 10.51
C ALA A 7 -9.62 17.10 11.91
N PRO A 8 -10.52 17.01 12.92
CA PRO A 8 -10.21 17.47 14.28
C PRO A 8 -9.06 16.73 14.96
N LEU A 9 -8.82 15.46 14.60
CA LEU A 9 -7.70 14.67 15.10
C LEU A 9 -6.37 14.96 14.40
N GLY A 10 -6.36 15.91 13.43
CA GLY A 10 -5.15 16.34 12.73
C GLY A 10 -4.70 15.38 11.61
N VAL A 11 -5.58 14.50 11.15
CA VAL A 11 -5.30 13.69 9.95
C VAL A 11 -5.20 14.61 8.75
N ASN A 12 -4.08 14.54 8.03
CA ASN A 12 -3.79 15.37 6.86
C ASN A 12 -3.75 14.59 5.55
N THR A 13 -3.82 13.27 5.61
CA THR A 13 -3.77 12.39 4.44
C THR A 13 -4.69 11.20 4.65
N LEU A 14 -5.47 10.89 3.64
CA LEU A 14 -6.31 9.69 3.56
C LEU A 14 -5.97 8.94 2.28
N VAL A 15 -5.47 7.72 2.41
CA VAL A 15 -5.28 6.79 1.28
C VAL A 15 -6.53 5.93 1.18
N LEU A 16 -7.21 5.98 0.05
CA LEU A 16 -8.39 5.16 -0.23
C LEU A 16 -8.03 4.06 -1.22
N ARG A 17 -7.97 2.83 -0.72
CA ARG A 17 -7.82 1.65 -1.57
C ARG A 17 -9.14 1.39 -2.29
N VAL A 18 -9.12 1.52 -3.59
CA VAL A 18 -10.30 1.28 -4.44
C VAL A 18 -10.17 -0.01 -5.25
N ASP A 19 -8.94 -0.44 -5.53
CA ASP A 19 -8.65 -1.54 -6.45
C ASP A 19 -9.56 -1.46 -7.69
N TRP A 20 -10.38 -2.47 -7.96
CA TRP A 20 -11.31 -2.51 -9.08
C TRP A 20 -12.74 -2.06 -8.71
N GLY A 21 -12.92 -1.48 -7.52
CA GLY A 21 -14.21 -1.03 -6.97
C GLY A 21 -14.56 0.42 -7.34
N TYR A 22 -14.19 0.90 -8.52
CA TYR A 22 -14.62 2.18 -9.11
C TYR A 22 -15.24 1.94 -10.48
N GLU A 23 -16.22 2.77 -10.89
CA GLU A 23 -16.90 2.69 -12.19
C GLU A 23 -16.02 3.21 -13.34
N PHE A 24 -14.96 2.46 -13.70
CA PHE A 24 -14.04 2.87 -14.76
C PHE A 24 -14.78 3.07 -16.09
N GLU A 25 -14.57 4.24 -16.71
CA GLU A 25 -15.09 4.56 -18.05
C GLU A 25 -14.14 3.99 -19.13
N THR A 26 -12.83 3.94 -18.85
CA THR A 26 -11.79 3.47 -19.77
C THR A 26 -11.80 1.94 -19.91
N HIS A 27 -12.03 1.21 -18.83
CA HIS A 27 -12.03 -0.24 -18.75
C HIS A 27 -13.23 -0.76 -17.92
N PRO A 28 -14.47 -0.64 -18.44
CA PRO A 28 -15.67 -1.05 -17.69
C PRO A 28 -15.72 -2.55 -17.38
N GLU A 29 -14.98 -3.38 -18.13
CA GLU A 29 -14.84 -4.82 -17.89
C GLU A 29 -14.06 -5.17 -16.62
N LEU A 30 -13.27 -4.21 -16.08
CA LEU A 30 -12.52 -4.38 -14.84
C LEU A 30 -13.29 -3.98 -13.58
N VAL A 31 -14.51 -3.47 -13.74
CA VAL A 31 -15.31 -2.99 -12.61
C VAL A 31 -15.82 -4.16 -11.77
N SER A 32 -15.56 -4.10 -10.45
CA SER A 32 -16.10 -5.06 -9.48
C SER A 32 -17.55 -4.73 -9.10
N ASP A 33 -18.22 -5.63 -8.40
CA ASP A 33 -19.58 -5.44 -7.92
C ASP A 33 -19.68 -4.23 -6.96
N ASN A 34 -20.78 -3.48 -7.04
CA ASN A 34 -21.06 -2.31 -6.20
C ASN A 34 -19.95 -1.25 -6.19
N PRO A 35 -19.46 -0.77 -7.33
CA PRO A 35 -18.36 0.18 -7.40
C PRO A 35 -18.76 1.55 -6.84
N LEU A 36 -17.74 2.29 -6.38
CA LEU A 36 -17.87 3.71 -6.13
C LEU A 36 -18.10 4.44 -7.45
N THR A 37 -19.08 5.36 -7.44
CA THR A 37 -19.34 6.18 -8.62
C THR A 37 -18.43 7.41 -8.66
N LYS A 38 -18.28 7.99 -9.84
CA LYS A 38 -17.61 9.29 -10.03
C LYS A 38 -18.18 10.38 -9.10
N LYS A 39 -19.48 10.33 -8.82
CA LYS A 39 -20.15 11.25 -7.91
C LYS A 39 -19.71 11.02 -6.47
N ASP A 40 -19.56 9.77 -6.05
CA ASP A 40 -19.09 9.42 -4.69
C ASP A 40 -17.66 9.91 -4.48
N ILE A 41 -16.78 9.63 -5.42
CA ILE A 41 -15.37 10.10 -5.36
C ILE A 41 -15.32 11.63 -5.31
N LYS A 42 -16.04 12.33 -6.18
CA LYS A 42 -16.08 13.81 -6.15
C LYS A 42 -16.62 14.38 -4.84
N THR A 43 -17.52 13.65 -4.17
CA THR A 43 -18.01 14.03 -2.84
C THR A 43 -16.92 13.90 -1.79
N LEU A 44 -16.16 12.81 -1.82
CA LEU A 44 -15.00 12.61 -0.94
C LEU A 44 -13.90 13.65 -1.20
N VAL A 45 -13.55 13.89 -2.46
CA VAL A 45 -12.57 14.91 -2.87
C VAL A 45 -12.92 16.27 -2.32
N ARG A 46 -14.18 16.70 -2.48
CA ARG A 46 -14.65 17.98 -1.96
C ARG A 46 -14.51 18.05 -0.44
N ALA A 47 -14.98 17.01 0.27
CA ALA A 47 -14.90 16.95 1.72
C ALA A 47 -13.46 17.04 2.22
N CYS A 48 -12.55 16.30 1.59
CA CYS A 48 -11.13 16.30 1.96
C CYS A 48 -10.46 17.65 1.67
N LYS A 49 -10.72 18.25 0.50
CA LYS A 49 -10.17 19.58 0.13
C LYS A 49 -10.60 20.68 1.07
N GLU A 50 -11.87 20.74 1.45
CA GLU A 50 -12.39 21.72 2.40
C GLU A 50 -11.71 21.62 3.80
N LEU A 51 -11.14 20.47 4.11
CA LEU A 51 -10.50 20.17 5.39
C LEU A 51 -8.97 20.09 5.30
N ASN A 52 -8.39 20.41 4.15
CA ASN A 52 -6.94 20.28 3.87
C ASN A 52 -6.41 18.86 4.10
N ILE A 53 -7.24 17.83 3.82
CA ILE A 53 -6.83 16.43 3.82
C ILE A 53 -6.47 16.04 2.38
N ASN A 54 -5.28 15.50 2.19
CA ASN A 54 -4.85 14.95 0.91
C ASN A 54 -5.49 13.57 0.70
N LEU A 55 -6.33 13.44 -0.34
CA LEU A 55 -6.99 12.18 -0.67
C LEU A 55 -6.21 11.49 -1.80
N ILE A 56 -5.68 10.29 -1.52
CA ILE A 56 -4.81 9.53 -2.42
C ILE A 56 -5.50 8.22 -2.80
N PRO A 57 -5.71 7.95 -4.11
CA PRO A 57 -6.22 6.66 -4.55
C PRO A 57 -5.13 5.58 -4.47
N GLN A 58 -5.56 4.34 -4.18
CA GLN A 58 -4.71 3.14 -4.21
C GLN A 58 -5.35 2.05 -5.05
N ILE A 59 -4.55 1.43 -5.93
CA ILE A 59 -4.77 0.12 -6.52
C ILE A 59 -3.53 -0.73 -6.27
N ASN A 60 -3.69 -2.00 -5.91
CA ASN A 60 -2.57 -2.91 -5.84
C ASN A 60 -2.14 -3.33 -7.25
N LEU A 61 -0.95 -2.89 -7.64
CA LEU A 61 -0.30 -3.20 -8.91
C LEU A 61 0.85 -4.20 -8.69
N LEU A 62 1.21 -4.91 -9.73
CA LEU A 62 2.17 -6.00 -9.81
C LEU A 62 1.78 -7.21 -8.96
N GLY A 63 1.86 -7.15 -7.62
CA GLY A 63 1.37 -8.16 -6.69
C GLY A 63 -0.14 -8.07 -6.44
N HIS A 64 -0.65 -8.93 -5.58
CA HIS A 64 -2.07 -8.99 -5.21
C HIS A 64 -3.06 -9.11 -6.39
N GLN A 65 -2.65 -9.84 -7.44
CA GLN A 65 -3.53 -10.12 -8.58
C GLN A 65 -4.34 -11.42 -8.40
N SER A 66 -4.43 -11.91 -7.19
CA SER A 66 -5.30 -13.00 -6.74
C SER A 66 -5.63 -12.84 -5.25
N TRP A 67 -6.69 -13.49 -4.81
CA TRP A 67 -7.09 -13.55 -3.42
C TRP A 67 -7.67 -14.92 -3.09
N GLU A 68 -7.17 -15.57 -2.04
CA GLU A 68 -7.59 -16.89 -1.57
C GLU A 68 -7.59 -17.96 -2.69
N THR A 69 -8.73 -18.24 -3.32
CA THR A 69 -8.90 -19.25 -4.35
C THR A 69 -9.12 -18.68 -5.76
N GLU A 70 -9.23 -17.33 -5.86
CA GLU A 70 -9.66 -16.69 -7.09
C GLU A 70 -8.60 -15.72 -7.63
N PRO A 71 -8.44 -15.60 -8.95
CA PRO A 71 -7.69 -14.51 -9.55
C PRO A 71 -8.37 -13.16 -9.24
N GLY A 72 -7.56 -12.11 -9.12
CA GLY A 72 -8.06 -10.74 -9.06
C GLY A 72 -8.65 -10.30 -10.41
N LYS A 73 -9.44 -9.23 -10.39
CA LYS A 73 -10.21 -8.78 -11.55
C LYS A 73 -9.37 -8.59 -12.82
N LEU A 74 -8.14 -8.07 -12.67
CA LEU A 74 -7.23 -7.90 -13.80
C LEU A 74 -6.91 -9.24 -14.50
N LEU A 75 -6.56 -10.26 -13.73
CA LEU A 75 -6.19 -11.58 -14.29
C LEU A 75 -7.42 -12.42 -14.64
N GLU A 76 -8.58 -12.13 -14.05
CA GLU A 76 -9.86 -12.71 -14.49
C GLU A 76 -10.20 -12.27 -15.92
N VAL A 77 -10.09 -10.95 -16.19
CA VAL A 77 -10.44 -10.36 -17.49
C VAL A 77 -9.32 -10.54 -18.52
N TYR A 78 -8.07 -10.40 -18.09
CA TYR A 78 -6.87 -10.48 -18.92
C TYR A 78 -5.93 -11.59 -18.45
N PRO A 79 -6.30 -12.86 -18.53
CA PRO A 79 -5.49 -13.98 -18.04
C PRO A 79 -4.12 -14.09 -18.73
N GLN A 80 -3.95 -13.51 -19.94
CA GLN A 80 -2.67 -13.44 -20.63
C GLN A 80 -1.63 -12.56 -19.91
N PHE A 81 -2.06 -11.70 -18.97
CA PHE A 81 -1.16 -10.85 -18.17
C PHE A 81 -0.52 -11.63 -17.02
N ASP A 82 -1.06 -12.79 -16.62
CA ASP A 82 -0.52 -13.57 -15.51
C ASP A 82 0.96 -13.95 -15.75
N GLU A 83 1.82 -13.64 -14.78
CA GLU A 83 3.24 -14.04 -14.82
C GLU A 83 3.41 -15.56 -14.75
N THR A 84 2.48 -16.25 -14.09
CA THR A 84 2.54 -17.70 -13.81
C THR A 84 1.22 -18.42 -14.11
N PRO A 85 0.71 -18.40 -15.36
CA PRO A 85 -0.59 -19.01 -15.69
C PRO A 85 -0.64 -20.53 -15.50
N TRP A 86 0.52 -21.19 -15.36
CA TRP A 86 0.64 -22.64 -15.06
C TRP A 86 0.53 -22.94 -13.55
N VAL A 87 0.56 -21.93 -12.67
CA VAL A 87 0.33 -22.10 -11.24
C VAL A 87 -1.17 -21.97 -11.01
N GLN A 88 -1.79 -23.09 -10.65
CA GLN A 88 -3.23 -23.13 -10.39
C GLN A 88 -3.55 -22.59 -9.01
N MET A 89 -4.63 -21.85 -8.89
CA MET A 89 -5.16 -21.44 -7.60
C MET A 89 -5.64 -22.68 -6.81
N PRO A 90 -5.52 -22.68 -5.46
CA PRO A 90 -5.98 -23.80 -4.65
C PRO A 90 -7.50 -23.93 -4.67
N GLU A 91 -8.02 -25.16 -4.54
CA GLU A 91 -9.47 -25.40 -4.39
C GLU A 91 -10.00 -24.89 -3.03
N GLU A 92 -9.14 -24.86 -2.02
CA GLU A 92 -9.44 -24.42 -0.66
C GLU A 92 -8.30 -23.58 -0.12
N TYR A 93 -8.60 -22.36 0.34
CA TYR A 93 -7.63 -21.50 1.00
C TYR A 93 -7.29 -22.00 2.40
N LYS A 94 -6.00 -22.07 2.73
CA LYS A 94 -5.49 -22.43 4.05
C LYS A 94 -4.47 -21.40 4.52
N TRP A 95 -4.60 -21.01 5.76
CA TRP A 95 -3.62 -20.18 6.44
C TRP A 95 -2.91 -20.98 7.55
N PRO A 96 -1.60 -20.88 7.71
CA PRO A 96 -0.67 -20.07 6.91
C PRO A 96 -0.49 -20.61 5.48
N ASN A 97 -0.26 -19.68 4.55
CA ASN A 97 0.01 -19.95 3.15
C ASN A 97 1.49 -19.62 2.88
N ASP A 98 2.31 -20.64 2.64
CA ASP A 98 3.76 -20.50 2.50
C ASP A 98 4.21 -20.37 1.04
N ASP A 99 3.30 -20.52 0.08
CA ASP A 99 3.61 -20.48 -1.35
C ASP A 99 3.23 -19.17 -2.04
N GLY A 100 2.57 -18.24 -1.33
CA GLY A 100 2.19 -16.93 -1.86
C GLY A 100 1.05 -16.97 -2.88
N LEU A 101 0.29 -18.07 -3.00
CA LEU A 101 -0.73 -18.24 -4.04
C LEU A 101 -1.80 -17.16 -4.04
N TYR A 102 -2.18 -16.60 -2.88
CA TYR A 102 -3.16 -15.53 -2.86
C TYR A 102 -2.64 -14.19 -3.40
N CYS A 103 -1.35 -14.07 -3.68
CA CYS A 103 -0.70 -12.88 -4.24
C CYS A 103 -0.02 -13.19 -5.57
N LYS A 104 -0.79 -13.60 -6.60
CA LYS A 104 -0.28 -13.68 -7.98
C LYS A 104 0.16 -12.30 -8.48
N SER A 105 0.98 -12.29 -9.52
CA SER A 105 1.45 -11.05 -10.15
C SER A 105 1.11 -11.05 -11.65
N TYR A 106 0.92 -9.87 -12.22
CA TYR A 106 0.99 -9.77 -13.67
C TYR A 106 2.44 -9.75 -14.15
N CYS A 107 2.66 -10.13 -15.41
CA CYS A 107 3.97 -10.05 -16.05
C CYS A 107 4.33 -8.60 -16.38
N PRO A 108 5.34 -8.00 -15.73
CA PRO A 108 5.69 -6.58 -15.95
C PRO A 108 6.24 -6.30 -17.36
N LEU A 109 6.59 -7.35 -18.11
CA LEU A 109 7.07 -7.23 -19.47
C LEU A 109 6.02 -7.64 -20.52
N HIS A 110 4.76 -7.80 -20.14
CA HIS A 110 3.70 -8.02 -21.11
C HIS A 110 3.47 -6.74 -21.93
N PRO A 111 3.46 -6.80 -23.28
CA PRO A 111 3.45 -5.59 -24.11
C PRO A 111 2.19 -4.72 -23.95
N GLU A 112 1.08 -5.31 -23.53
CA GLU A 112 -0.22 -4.64 -23.45
C GLU A 112 -0.64 -4.28 -22.00
N VAL A 113 0.06 -4.78 -20.97
CA VAL A 113 -0.40 -4.62 -19.60
C VAL A 113 -0.40 -3.14 -19.17
N HIS A 114 0.63 -2.38 -19.59
CA HIS A 114 0.74 -0.98 -19.20
C HIS A 114 -0.24 -0.07 -19.93
N ASP A 115 -0.72 -0.43 -21.12
CA ASP A 115 -1.78 0.32 -21.81
C ASP A 115 -3.05 0.34 -20.93
N VAL A 116 -3.46 -0.85 -20.44
CA VAL A 116 -4.61 -0.99 -19.53
C VAL A 116 -4.36 -0.28 -18.19
N LEU A 117 -3.20 -0.53 -17.57
CA LEU A 117 -2.90 0.05 -16.25
C LEU A 117 -2.81 1.57 -16.28
N PHE A 118 -2.21 2.15 -17.32
CA PHE A 118 -2.07 3.61 -17.41
C PHE A 118 -3.39 4.31 -17.68
N ASP A 119 -4.30 3.69 -18.41
CA ASP A 119 -5.66 4.20 -18.59
C ASP A 119 -6.42 4.22 -17.26
N VAL A 120 -6.41 3.12 -16.52
CA VAL A 120 -7.07 2.98 -15.21
C VAL A 120 -6.46 3.93 -14.17
N VAL A 121 -5.14 3.96 -14.04
CA VAL A 121 -4.43 4.85 -13.11
C VAL A 121 -4.65 6.31 -13.48
N GLY A 122 -4.61 6.64 -14.76
CA GLY A 122 -4.87 7.99 -15.28
C GLY A 122 -6.27 8.47 -14.92
N GLU A 123 -7.28 7.64 -15.13
CA GLU A 123 -8.69 7.96 -14.78
C GLU A 123 -8.86 8.20 -13.27
N LEU A 124 -8.23 7.38 -12.41
CA LEU A 124 -8.26 7.59 -10.97
C LEU A 124 -7.59 8.90 -10.55
N ILE A 125 -6.41 9.20 -11.08
CA ILE A 125 -5.71 10.47 -10.78
C ILE A 125 -6.63 11.65 -11.11
N ASP A 126 -7.30 11.62 -12.26
CA ASP A 126 -8.15 12.70 -12.71
C ASP A 126 -9.41 12.85 -11.84
N VAL A 127 -10.10 11.74 -11.51
CA VAL A 127 -11.33 11.81 -10.71
C VAL A 127 -11.07 12.17 -9.25
N PHE A 128 -9.93 11.71 -8.68
CA PHE A 128 -9.49 12.05 -7.33
C PHE A 128 -8.84 13.44 -7.26
N GLU A 129 -8.52 14.05 -8.39
CA GLU A 129 -7.72 15.27 -8.47
C GLU A 129 -6.42 15.12 -7.64
N ALA A 130 -5.79 13.95 -7.78
CA ALA A 130 -4.75 13.48 -6.90
C ALA A 130 -3.36 14.03 -7.27
N ASN A 131 -2.56 14.35 -6.25
CA ASN A 131 -1.15 14.72 -6.38
C ASN A 131 -0.19 13.57 -6.03
N ALA A 132 -0.74 12.44 -5.58
CA ALA A 132 -0.04 11.20 -5.31
C ALA A 132 -0.93 10.00 -5.64
N PHE A 133 -0.31 8.86 -5.93
CA PHE A 133 -0.96 7.60 -6.20
C PHE A 133 -0.22 6.48 -5.47
N HIS A 134 -0.95 5.61 -4.76
CA HIS A 134 -0.37 4.47 -4.07
C HIS A 134 -0.58 3.21 -4.92
N ALA A 135 0.51 2.65 -5.44
CA ALA A 135 0.46 1.52 -6.36
C ALA A 135 0.50 0.14 -5.69
N GLY A 136 0.47 0.08 -4.34
CA GLY A 136 0.66 -1.19 -3.63
C GLY A 136 2.08 -1.71 -3.81
N MET A 137 2.28 -2.70 -4.66
CA MET A 137 3.57 -3.34 -4.99
C MET A 137 4.17 -4.17 -3.86
N ASP A 138 3.35 -4.51 -2.88
CA ASP A 138 3.68 -5.41 -1.78
C ASP A 138 3.49 -6.89 -2.19
N GLU A 139 4.12 -7.77 -1.41
CA GLU A 139 3.94 -9.22 -1.49
C GLU A 139 4.07 -9.78 -2.92
N VAL A 140 5.00 -9.23 -3.71
CA VAL A 140 5.33 -9.72 -5.05
C VAL A 140 6.18 -10.98 -4.93
N PHE A 141 5.53 -12.15 -4.92
CA PHE A 141 6.17 -13.45 -4.81
C PHE A 141 6.54 -14.02 -6.18
N TYR A 142 5.67 -13.87 -7.17
CA TYR A 142 5.84 -14.36 -8.54
C TYR A 142 6.36 -13.24 -9.43
N ILE A 143 7.65 -13.27 -9.71
CA ILE A 143 8.32 -12.36 -10.65
C ILE A 143 9.57 -13.04 -11.22
N GLY A 144 9.81 -12.91 -12.50
CA GLY A 144 10.97 -13.50 -13.15
C GLY A 144 10.91 -15.03 -13.25
N ASP A 145 9.72 -15.60 -13.33
CA ASP A 145 9.55 -17.06 -13.39
C ASP A 145 10.26 -17.65 -14.61
N SER A 146 10.91 -18.80 -14.40
CA SER A 146 11.71 -19.48 -15.43
C SER A 146 10.92 -19.94 -16.65
N LYS A 147 9.60 -20.10 -16.54
CA LYS A 147 8.70 -20.46 -17.63
C LYS A 147 8.07 -19.25 -18.32
N CYS A 148 8.15 -18.07 -17.71
CA CYS A 148 7.62 -16.86 -18.34
C CYS A 148 8.46 -16.51 -19.57
N PRO A 149 7.87 -16.46 -20.79
CA PRO A 149 8.64 -16.24 -22.00
C PRO A 149 9.27 -14.84 -22.09
N ARG A 150 8.87 -13.90 -21.24
CA ARG A 150 9.32 -12.51 -21.23
C ARG A 150 10.29 -12.25 -20.07
N CYS A 151 10.04 -12.85 -18.91
CA CYS A 151 10.79 -12.59 -17.67
C CYS A 151 11.90 -13.61 -17.39
N SER A 152 11.82 -14.81 -17.99
CA SER A 152 12.79 -15.88 -17.79
C SER A 152 14.24 -15.41 -17.99
N GLY A 153 15.11 -15.75 -17.03
CA GLY A 153 16.53 -15.41 -17.06
C GLY A 153 16.87 -13.95 -16.76
N LYS A 154 15.87 -13.13 -16.44
CA LYS A 154 16.09 -11.74 -16.00
C LYS A 154 16.25 -11.66 -14.49
N ASP A 155 16.91 -10.60 -14.04
CA ASP A 155 17.10 -10.33 -12.60
C ASP A 155 15.82 -9.78 -11.98
N ASN A 156 15.37 -10.38 -10.87
CA ASN A 156 14.12 -9.98 -10.21
C ASN A 156 14.16 -8.56 -9.66
N ALA A 157 15.33 -8.08 -9.23
CA ALA A 157 15.46 -6.69 -8.79
C ALA A 157 15.36 -5.70 -9.96
N GLU A 158 15.91 -6.05 -11.12
CA GLU A 158 15.79 -5.23 -12.33
C GLU A 158 14.35 -5.21 -12.85
N LEU A 159 13.65 -6.35 -12.83
CA LEU A 159 12.23 -6.44 -13.21
C LEU A 159 11.36 -5.57 -12.28
N PHE A 160 11.53 -5.72 -10.97
CA PHE A 160 10.78 -4.95 -9.98
C PHE A 160 11.08 -3.45 -10.08
N ALA A 161 12.36 -3.09 -10.18
CA ALA A 161 12.77 -1.69 -10.35
C ALA A 161 12.28 -1.08 -11.67
N GLY A 162 12.30 -1.87 -12.74
CA GLY A 162 11.77 -1.46 -14.04
C GLY A 162 10.30 -1.08 -13.96
N GLU A 163 9.49 -1.91 -13.30
CA GLU A 163 8.06 -1.67 -13.09
C GLU A 163 7.82 -0.42 -12.22
N VAL A 164 8.48 -0.31 -11.07
CA VAL A 164 8.38 0.88 -10.20
C VAL A 164 8.75 2.16 -10.96
N ASN A 165 9.86 2.12 -11.69
CA ASN A 165 10.34 3.30 -12.42
C ASN A 165 9.42 3.68 -13.59
N LEU A 166 8.81 2.71 -14.26
CA LEU A 166 7.86 2.94 -15.34
C LEU A 166 6.59 3.62 -14.82
N LEU A 167 6.00 3.08 -13.74
CA LEU A 167 4.86 3.69 -13.05
C LEU A 167 5.19 5.10 -12.53
N ARG A 168 6.36 5.26 -11.90
CA ARG A 168 6.83 6.57 -11.42
C ARG A 168 6.92 7.59 -12.56
N ASN A 169 7.48 7.21 -13.71
CA ASN A 169 7.62 8.11 -14.85
C ASN A 169 6.26 8.51 -15.42
N PHE A 170 5.33 7.56 -15.54
CA PHE A 170 3.95 7.87 -15.95
C PHE A 170 3.30 8.86 -14.99
N LEU A 171 3.33 8.59 -13.68
CA LEU A 171 2.75 9.45 -12.65
C LEU A 171 3.39 10.84 -12.63
N ALA A 172 4.72 10.92 -12.72
CA ALA A 172 5.44 12.18 -12.76
C ALA A 172 5.06 13.04 -13.98
N SER A 173 4.77 12.42 -15.13
CA SER A 173 4.27 13.13 -16.32
C SER A 173 2.91 13.79 -16.10
N LYS A 174 2.15 13.29 -15.13
CA LYS A 174 0.85 13.82 -14.67
C LYS A 174 0.96 14.75 -13.45
N GLY A 175 2.19 15.05 -12.98
CA GLY A 175 2.41 15.82 -11.75
C GLY A 175 2.05 15.08 -10.46
N CYS A 176 2.01 13.75 -10.49
CA CYS A 176 1.59 12.88 -9.40
C CYS A 176 2.79 12.10 -8.84
N ARG A 177 2.91 11.96 -7.52
CA ARG A 177 3.98 11.23 -6.85
C ARG A 177 3.59 9.77 -6.63
N LEU A 178 4.51 8.85 -6.94
CA LEU A 178 4.33 7.42 -6.66
C LEU A 178 4.58 7.10 -5.18
N TRP A 179 3.67 6.34 -4.55
CA TRP A 179 3.82 5.70 -3.25
C TRP A 179 3.74 4.17 -3.43
N ILE A 180 4.59 3.43 -2.70
CA ILE A 180 4.59 1.96 -2.69
C ILE A 180 4.81 1.43 -1.27
N TRP A 181 4.42 0.18 -1.03
CA TRP A 181 4.83 -0.56 0.16
C TRP A 181 6.31 -0.93 0.10
N GLY A 182 6.96 -1.01 1.27
CA GLY A 182 8.41 -1.13 1.38
C GLY A 182 8.96 -2.55 1.43
N ASP A 183 8.14 -3.54 1.71
CA ASP A 183 8.53 -4.93 2.03
C ASP A 183 9.41 -5.58 0.95
N ARG A 184 9.11 -5.36 -0.33
CA ARG A 184 9.92 -5.94 -1.43
C ARG A 184 11.32 -5.33 -1.57
N LEU A 185 11.61 -4.25 -0.84
CA LEU A 185 12.91 -3.57 -0.80
C LEU A 185 13.76 -3.95 0.43
N ILE A 186 13.28 -4.86 1.25
CA ILE A 186 13.97 -5.39 2.45
C ILE A 186 14.44 -6.82 2.18
N ASP A 187 15.68 -7.16 2.56
CA ASP A 187 16.20 -8.52 2.45
C ASP A 187 15.67 -9.41 3.58
N GLY A 188 14.76 -10.31 3.26
CA GLY A 188 14.17 -11.22 4.23
C GLY A 188 15.14 -12.24 4.82
N LYS A 189 16.19 -12.61 4.08
CA LYS A 189 17.22 -13.54 4.57
C LYS A 189 18.13 -12.90 5.62
N THR A 190 18.49 -11.64 5.40
CA THR A 190 19.35 -10.89 6.32
C THR A 190 18.58 -10.45 7.58
N THR A 191 17.35 -10.01 7.42
CA THR A 191 16.54 -9.48 8.53
C THR A 191 15.83 -10.57 9.33
N GLY A 192 15.53 -11.70 8.72
CA GLY A 192 14.70 -12.75 9.31
C GLY A 192 13.22 -12.42 9.39
N TYR A 193 12.73 -11.42 8.64
CA TYR A 193 11.31 -11.01 8.66
C TYR A 193 10.38 -12.00 7.96
N GLY A 194 10.93 -12.94 7.16
CA GLY A 194 10.13 -13.91 6.41
C GLY A 194 9.61 -13.34 5.10
N MET A 195 8.84 -14.18 4.37
CA MET A 195 8.44 -13.87 2.99
C MET A 195 7.38 -12.78 2.88
N TRP A 196 6.55 -12.60 3.91
CA TRP A 196 5.46 -11.62 3.88
C TRP A 196 6.00 -10.19 4.05
N GLU A 197 6.76 -9.94 5.09
CA GLU A 197 7.26 -8.62 5.46
C GLU A 197 8.57 -8.23 4.75
N ALA A 198 9.16 -9.12 3.91
CA ALA A 198 10.40 -8.85 3.20
C ALA A 198 10.59 -9.77 1.99
N SER A 199 11.50 -9.40 1.10
CA SER A 199 11.83 -10.15 -0.11
C SER A 199 12.64 -11.41 0.19
N MET A 200 12.17 -12.56 -0.29
CA MET A 200 12.91 -13.83 -0.32
C MET A 200 13.38 -14.18 -1.74
N ASN A 201 12.95 -13.43 -2.74
CA ASN A 201 13.18 -13.66 -4.18
C ASN A 201 14.16 -12.65 -4.82
N ASN A 202 14.97 -11.96 -4.00
CA ASN A 202 16.01 -11.00 -4.38
C ASN A 202 15.52 -9.65 -4.95
N THR A 203 14.25 -9.31 -4.89
CA THR A 203 13.74 -7.99 -5.31
C THR A 203 14.29 -6.85 -4.44
N HIS A 204 14.75 -7.14 -3.20
CA HIS A 204 15.26 -6.14 -2.26
C HIS A 204 16.42 -5.29 -2.83
N ARG A 205 17.19 -5.83 -3.78
CA ARG A 205 18.26 -5.07 -4.45
C ARG A 205 17.75 -3.92 -5.31
N ALA A 206 16.45 -3.92 -5.66
CA ALA A 206 15.81 -2.83 -6.37
C ALA A 206 15.87 -1.50 -5.60
N ILE A 207 16.09 -1.52 -4.29
CA ILE A 207 16.22 -0.32 -3.46
C ILE A 207 17.27 0.67 -4.00
N ASP A 208 18.31 0.19 -4.66
CA ASP A 208 19.34 1.03 -5.25
C ASP A 208 19.08 1.40 -6.72
N LEU A 209 18.07 0.79 -7.36
CA LEU A 209 17.74 0.94 -8.77
C LEU A 209 16.52 1.85 -9.02
N ILE A 210 15.65 2.04 -8.02
CA ILE A 210 14.46 2.89 -8.15
C ILE A 210 14.74 4.35 -7.85
N TYR A 211 13.97 5.24 -8.46
CA TYR A 211 14.04 6.69 -8.24
C TYR A 211 13.76 7.05 -6.78
N LYS A 212 14.54 7.99 -6.23
CA LYS A 212 14.50 8.34 -4.79
C LYS A 212 13.35 9.28 -4.39
N ASP A 213 12.61 9.79 -5.34
CA ASP A 213 11.39 10.57 -5.12
C ASP A 213 10.12 9.70 -4.93
N VAL A 214 10.21 8.38 -5.13
CA VAL A 214 9.19 7.42 -4.70
C VAL A 214 9.07 7.47 -3.18
N LEU A 215 7.82 7.52 -2.66
CA LEU A 215 7.59 7.46 -1.22
C LEU A 215 7.38 6.02 -0.79
N ILE A 216 8.06 5.61 0.27
CA ILE A 216 7.98 4.27 0.83
C ILE A 216 7.03 4.25 2.02
N CYS A 217 6.03 3.38 1.96
CA CYS A 217 5.14 3.05 3.07
C CYS A 217 5.66 1.76 3.73
N ASP A 218 6.29 1.89 4.88
CA ASP A 218 7.00 0.81 5.56
C ASP A 218 6.10 0.18 6.62
N TRP A 219 5.57 -1.03 6.35
CA TRP A 219 4.62 -1.70 7.21
C TRP A 219 5.26 -2.87 7.97
N HIS A 220 5.13 -2.83 9.31
CA HIS A 220 5.45 -3.92 10.22
C HIS A 220 4.47 -3.86 11.38
N TYR A 221 3.73 -4.94 11.63
CA TYR A 221 2.57 -4.92 12.51
C TYR A 221 2.80 -5.55 13.87
N GLU A 222 3.76 -6.47 13.95
CA GLU A 222 4.05 -7.25 15.15
C GLU A 222 5.31 -6.75 15.89
N ARG A 223 6.11 -5.89 15.25
CA ARG A 223 7.37 -5.33 15.79
C ARG A 223 7.55 -3.87 15.37
N PRO A 224 8.10 -3.02 16.25
CA PRO A 224 8.45 -1.64 15.89
C PRO A 224 9.85 -1.60 15.25
N ASP A 225 9.98 -2.19 14.06
CA ASP A 225 11.26 -2.36 13.35
C ASP A 225 11.96 -1.01 13.03
N LEU A 226 13.27 -1.08 12.75
CA LEU A 226 14.10 0.10 12.43
C LEU A 226 14.26 0.31 10.92
N SER A 227 13.51 -0.39 10.10
CA SER A 227 13.49 -0.31 8.64
C SER A 227 13.29 1.11 8.08
N PRO A 228 12.51 2.02 8.72
CA PRO A 228 12.42 3.41 8.26
C PRO A 228 13.77 4.12 8.19
N VAL A 229 14.71 3.79 9.09
CA VAL A 229 16.05 4.38 9.09
C VAL A 229 16.83 3.94 7.84
N MET A 230 16.72 2.67 7.45
CA MET A 230 17.34 2.15 6.24
C MET A 230 16.83 2.92 5.00
N PHE A 231 15.52 3.07 4.85
CA PHE A 231 14.93 3.80 3.73
C PHE A 231 15.37 5.27 3.68
N ALA A 232 15.37 5.96 4.81
CA ALA A 232 15.82 7.35 4.90
C ALA A 232 17.30 7.49 4.53
N LEU A 233 18.17 6.58 4.98
CA LEU A 233 19.61 6.57 4.63
C LEU A 233 19.84 6.20 3.16
N LYS A 234 18.96 5.41 2.55
CA LYS A 234 18.97 5.12 1.10
C LYS A 234 18.41 6.27 0.24
N GLY A 235 17.93 7.33 0.85
CA GLY A 235 17.50 8.56 0.17
C GLY A 235 16.00 8.70 -0.05
N PHE A 236 15.18 7.79 0.46
CA PHE A 236 13.72 7.83 0.31
C PHE A 236 13.04 8.67 1.39
N THR A 237 11.89 9.23 1.06
CA THR A 237 10.90 9.63 2.05
C THR A 237 10.15 8.39 2.50
N VAL A 238 9.95 8.22 3.80
CA VAL A 238 9.32 7.03 4.39
C VAL A 238 8.22 7.41 5.37
N LEU A 239 7.11 6.68 5.29
CA LEU A 239 6.04 6.65 6.30
C LEU A 239 6.11 5.32 7.05
N THR A 240 5.99 5.36 8.37
CA THR A 240 5.83 4.15 9.18
C THR A 240 4.36 3.79 9.26
N CYS A 241 4.02 2.54 8.95
CA CYS A 241 2.64 2.12 8.73
C CYS A 241 2.19 1.07 9.76
N PRO A 242 1.69 1.48 10.95
CA PRO A 242 1.09 0.58 11.92
C PRO A 242 -0.27 0.03 11.46
N TRP A 243 -0.73 -1.04 12.13
CA TRP A 243 -2.07 -1.58 11.94
C TRP A 243 -2.81 -1.74 13.28
N ARG A 244 -3.01 -2.97 13.74
CA ARG A 244 -3.95 -3.33 14.82
C ARG A 244 -3.31 -3.56 16.21
N THR A 245 -2.00 -3.44 16.33
CA THR A 245 -1.25 -3.69 17.58
C THR A 245 -0.87 -2.36 18.24
N PRO A 246 -1.64 -1.86 19.23
CA PRO A 246 -1.44 -0.53 19.80
C PRO A 246 -0.04 -0.29 20.37
N GLU A 247 0.53 -1.28 21.06
CA GLU A 247 1.85 -1.18 21.68
C GLU A 247 2.94 -0.99 20.62
N VAL A 248 2.83 -1.72 19.51
CA VAL A 248 3.76 -1.59 18.37
C VAL A 248 3.61 -0.20 17.75
N ALA A 249 2.39 0.23 17.48
CA ALA A 249 2.11 1.53 16.88
C ALA A 249 2.61 2.71 17.74
N LEU A 250 2.38 2.66 19.05
CA LEU A 250 2.88 3.68 19.97
C LEU A 250 4.41 3.71 20.04
N ARG A 251 5.05 2.55 19.96
CA ARG A 251 6.52 2.45 19.89
C ARG A 251 7.03 2.97 18.53
N GLN A 252 6.36 2.70 17.45
CA GLN A 252 6.69 3.25 16.13
C GLN A 252 6.56 4.78 16.09
N LEU A 253 5.54 5.36 16.74
CA LEU A 253 5.42 6.80 16.92
C LEU A 253 6.62 7.38 17.71
N GLU A 254 7.00 6.75 18.81
CA GLU A 254 8.15 7.16 19.62
C GLU A 254 9.44 7.07 18.82
N ASN A 255 9.67 5.95 18.12
CA ASN A 255 10.84 5.76 17.28
C ASN A 255 10.91 6.82 16.17
N THR A 256 9.80 7.12 15.49
CA THR A 256 9.76 8.17 14.44
C THR A 256 10.17 9.53 15.00
N ARG A 257 9.72 9.90 16.21
CA ARG A 257 10.14 11.14 16.89
C ARG A 257 11.65 11.14 17.19
N ILE A 258 12.18 10.01 17.66
CA ILE A 258 13.62 9.84 17.93
C ILE A 258 14.41 9.95 16.61
N PHE A 259 13.97 9.30 15.54
CA PHE A 259 14.64 9.38 14.24
C PHE A 259 14.72 10.83 13.75
N ILE A 260 13.61 11.57 13.77
CA ILE A 260 13.57 12.99 13.38
C ILE A 260 14.51 13.82 14.23
N SER A 261 14.48 13.66 15.57
CA SER A 261 15.29 14.46 16.50
C SER A 261 16.79 14.15 16.44
N SER A 262 17.15 12.92 16.04
CA SER A 262 18.53 12.45 15.94
C SER A 262 19.10 12.52 14.53
N ALA A 263 18.27 12.85 13.54
CA ALA A 263 18.67 12.91 12.15
C ALA A 263 19.46 14.17 11.82
N THR A 264 20.27 14.09 10.76
CA THR A 264 20.90 15.26 10.16
C THR A 264 19.86 16.13 9.45
N GLU A 265 20.21 17.41 9.18
CA GLU A 265 19.35 18.30 8.37
C GLU A 265 18.98 17.71 7.01
N ALA A 266 19.85 16.91 6.42
CA ALA A 266 19.62 16.27 5.12
C ALA A 266 18.67 15.06 5.18
N THR A 267 18.46 14.45 6.34
CA THR A 267 17.68 13.22 6.48
C THR A 267 16.41 13.37 7.31
N LYS A 268 16.30 14.39 8.16
CA LYS A 268 15.14 14.56 9.05
C LYS A 268 13.80 14.67 8.31
N GLU A 269 13.78 15.35 7.17
CA GLU A 269 12.56 15.54 6.35
C GLU A 269 12.15 14.30 5.58
N ARG A 270 12.99 13.24 5.60
CA ARG A 270 12.66 11.96 5.00
C ARG A 270 11.75 11.11 5.86
N TYR A 271 11.66 11.37 7.16
CA TYR A 271 10.71 10.73 8.05
C TYR A 271 9.38 11.49 8.02
N ALA A 272 8.46 11.06 7.15
CA ALA A 272 7.23 11.80 6.86
C ALA A 272 6.12 11.61 7.90
N GLY A 273 6.32 10.72 8.88
CA GLY A 273 5.37 10.44 9.96
C GLY A 273 4.79 9.04 9.90
N LEU A 274 3.51 8.91 10.30
CA LEU A 274 2.80 7.64 10.34
C LEU A 274 1.61 7.63 9.38
N LEU A 275 1.34 6.45 8.80
CA LEU A 275 0.15 6.13 8.03
C LEU A 275 -0.53 4.91 8.67
N GLN A 276 -1.53 5.12 9.53
CA GLN A 276 -2.31 4.03 10.12
C GLN A 276 -3.05 3.26 9.03
N THR A 277 -2.84 1.94 8.98
CA THR A 277 -3.51 1.07 8.02
C THR A 277 -4.77 0.43 8.60
N GLU A 278 -5.74 0.18 7.73
CA GLU A 278 -6.93 -0.63 7.97
C GLU A 278 -7.18 -1.52 6.76
N TRP A 279 -7.32 -2.81 6.97
CA TRP A 279 -7.49 -3.83 5.92
C TRP A 279 -8.87 -4.48 5.92
N ALA A 280 -9.71 -4.12 6.88
CA ALA A 280 -11.08 -4.57 6.95
C ALA A 280 -12.03 -3.57 6.28
N ASP A 281 -13.32 -3.80 6.45
CA ASP A 281 -14.38 -2.93 5.96
C ASP A 281 -14.34 -1.55 6.65
N ALA A 282 -14.40 -0.48 5.84
CA ALA A 282 -14.35 0.89 6.33
C ALA A 282 -15.53 1.26 7.24
N GLU A 283 -16.73 0.71 7.00
CA GLU A 283 -17.88 0.92 7.88
C GLU A 283 -17.65 0.31 9.24
N LYS A 284 -17.09 -0.90 9.27
CA LYS A 284 -16.71 -1.57 10.53
C LYS A 284 -15.70 -0.75 11.32
N PHE A 285 -14.66 -0.23 10.67
CA PHE A 285 -13.66 0.62 11.31
C PHE A 285 -14.30 1.88 11.92
N VAL A 286 -15.16 2.56 11.19
CA VAL A 286 -15.87 3.75 11.66
C VAL A 286 -16.72 3.44 12.87
N ASN A 287 -17.50 2.37 12.82
CA ASN A 287 -18.39 1.96 13.91
C ASN A 287 -17.59 1.56 15.16
N ASP A 288 -16.53 0.75 15.02
CA ASP A 288 -15.66 0.37 16.13
C ASP A 288 -14.95 1.59 16.75
N PHE A 289 -14.47 2.53 15.95
CA PHE A 289 -13.85 3.78 16.43
C PHE A 289 -14.83 4.63 17.24
N MET A 290 -16.06 4.80 16.75
CA MET A 290 -17.09 5.58 17.43
C MET A 290 -17.50 4.92 18.76
N GLU A 291 -17.61 3.59 18.79
CA GLU A 291 -17.86 2.84 20.03
C GLU A 291 -16.73 3.07 21.05
N ILE A 292 -15.47 2.90 20.63
CA ILE A 292 -14.29 3.09 21.48
C ILE A 292 -14.21 4.52 22.01
N LYS A 293 -14.42 5.51 21.17
CA LYS A 293 -14.41 6.92 21.55
C LYS A 293 -15.48 7.24 22.60
N ASN A 294 -16.71 6.79 22.40
CA ASN A 294 -17.84 7.03 23.29
C ASN A 294 -17.65 6.35 24.66
N ASN A 295 -17.02 5.20 24.69
CA ASN A 295 -16.74 4.44 25.92
C ASN A 295 -15.42 4.85 26.60
N GLY A 296 -14.62 5.72 25.98
CA GLY A 296 -13.32 6.14 26.49
C GLY A 296 -12.21 5.10 26.39
N GLY A 297 -12.43 4.00 25.67
CA GLY A 297 -11.48 2.92 25.44
C GLY A 297 -12.13 1.69 24.85
N ALA A 298 -11.30 0.73 24.37
CA ALA A 298 -11.77 -0.52 23.81
C ALA A 298 -12.41 -1.45 24.85
N ALA A 299 -13.46 -2.14 24.46
CA ALA A 299 -14.03 -3.22 25.26
C ALA A 299 -13.04 -4.40 25.37
N LYS A 300 -13.18 -5.20 26.42
CA LYS A 300 -12.38 -6.41 26.63
C LYS A 300 -12.46 -7.33 25.39
N GLY A 301 -11.30 -7.71 24.85
CA GLY A 301 -11.16 -8.55 23.64
C GLY A 301 -11.17 -7.78 22.32
N LYS A 302 -11.33 -6.43 22.36
CA LYS A 302 -11.21 -5.55 21.18
C LYS A 302 -9.97 -4.64 21.25
N GLU A 303 -9.01 -4.96 22.09
CA GLU A 303 -7.81 -4.13 22.30
C GLU A 303 -6.89 -4.13 21.08
N GLN A 304 -6.78 -5.27 20.38
CA GLN A 304 -5.94 -5.48 19.20
C GLN A 304 -6.74 -5.25 17.91
N THR A 305 -7.14 -3.99 17.67
CA THR A 305 -7.86 -3.56 16.47
C THR A 305 -7.27 -2.29 15.90
N ALA A 306 -7.41 -2.07 14.59
CA ALA A 306 -6.95 -0.84 13.96
C ALA A 306 -7.67 0.39 14.51
N ALA A 307 -8.96 0.28 14.80
CA ALA A 307 -9.74 1.37 15.40
C ALA A 307 -9.23 1.77 16.78
N ASN A 308 -8.89 0.80 17.65
CA ASN A 308 -8.31 1.09 18.96
C ASN A 308 -6.88 1.63 18.84
N THR A 309 -6.09 1.09 17.92
CA THR A 309 -4.74 1.59 17.64
C THR A 309 -4.79 3.05 17.19
N PHE A 310 -5.68 3.38 16.27
CA PHE A 310 -5.88 4.75 15.80
C PHE A 310 -6.33 5.69 16.93
N TYR A 311 -7.30 5.25 17.76
CA TYR A 311 -7.74 6.03 18.92
C TYR A 311 -6.60 6.34 19.89
N LEU A 312 -5.78 5.36 20.24
CA LEU A 312 -4.66 5.53 21.16
C LEU A 312 -3.52 6.36 20.57
N LEU A 313 -3.22 6.21 19.28
CA LEU A 313 -2.25 7.03 18.56
C LEU A 313 -2.67 8.50 18.55
N THR A 314 -3.92 8.80 18.20
CA THR A 314 -4.41 10.17 18.14
C THR A 314 -4.43 10.85 19.53
N LYS A 315 -4.81 10.10 20.58
CA LYS A 315 -4.66 10.59 21.97
C LYS A 315 -3.21 10.91 22.30
N LYS A 316 -2.28 9.99 22.02
CA LYS A 316 -0.84 10.17 22.30
C LYS A 316 -0.21 11.31 21.50
N ILE A 317 -0.75 11.61 20.33
CA ILE A 317 -0.30 12.75 19.51
C ILE A 317 -0.84 14.06 20.09
N ALA A 318 -2.07 14.09 20.61
CA ALA A 318 -2.70 15.27 21.22
C ALA A 318 -2.10 15.63 22.59
N ASP A 319 -1.61 14.66 23.36
CA ASP A 319 -0.98 14.85 24.69
C ASP A 319 0.46 15.42 24.61
N LYS A 320 0.75 16.32 23.67
CA LYS A 320 2.05 16.97 23.48
C LYS A 320 2.32 18.08 24.49
#